data_219e5956d397f3ffbc1a6f47fa5683a9
#
_entry.id   219e5956d397f3ffbc1a6f47fa5683a9
#
_cell.length_a   1.000
_cell.length_b   1.000
_cell.length_c   1.000
_cell.angle_alpha   90.00
_cell.angle_beta   90.00
_cell.angle_gamma   90.00
#
_symmetry.space_group_name_H-M   'P 1'
#
loop_
_entity.id
_entity.type
_entity.pdbx_description
1 polymer ?
#
loop_
_entity_poly.entity_id
_entity_poly.type
_entity_poly.pdbx_seq_one_letter_code
_entity_poly.pdbx_strand_id
1 'polypeptide(L)'
;MSARDKANRVLIHFILILVSITMLVPFLWMILTAFKTMTEATSVNPFVILPSTWRWDSFKEVIENMDFLHLYINTLLLILGRVVCAVLTATLAGYAFGRLNFRGKNLMFSLVLFQMMVPGQIFIIPQYLMVSKMGMLNTIFALVFPGIVTAFGTFLLKQAYMGLPKDLEEAARLDGCNIGQTFLFIMAPLTRSSMVALGIFTAVFAYKDLMWPLICNKDVMPLSAALAKMKGQYTNNYPQLMAASLLACIPMIVLYLIFQKQFIEGIATSGGKL
;
A
#
# COMPACT_ATOMS: atom_id res chain seq x y z
N MET A 1 -7.20 -5.77 41.65
CA MET A 1 -6.27 -6.45 40.71
C MET A 1 -5.41 -7.42 41.51
N SER A 2 -5.47 -8.70 41.13
CA SER A 2 -4.70 -9.72 41.83
C SER A 2 -3.19 -9.58 41.50
N ALA A 3 -2.32 -10.10 42.39
CA ALA A 3 -0.87 -10.12 42.14
C ALA A 3 -0.53 -10.83 40.82
N ARG A 4 -1.33 -11.83 40.43
CA ARG A 4 -1.23 -12.57 39.17
C ARG A 4 -1.54 -11.69 37.95
N ASP A 5 -2.51 -10.76 38.05
CA ASP A 5 -2.84 -9.83 36.97
C ASP A 5 -1.71 -8.80 36.74
N LYS A 6 -1.06 -8.36 37.83
CA LYS A 6 0.12 -7.48 37.73
C LYS A 6 1.29 -8.19 37.08
N ALA A 7 1.59 -9.42 37.47
CA ALA A 7 2.66 -10.22 36.90
C ALA A 7 2.43 -10.49 35.40
N ASN A 8 1.20 -10.85 35.01
CA ASN A 8 0.85 -11.07 33.60
C ASN A 8 1.00 -9.79 32.75
N ARG A 9 0.62 -8.63 33.28
CA ARG A 9 0.82 -7.34 32.60
C ARG A 9 2.29 -7.03 32.39
N VAL A 10 3.13 -7.21 33.42
CA VAL A 10 4.58 -6.99 33.31
C VAL A 10 5.17 -7.90 32.25
N LEU A 11 4.80 -9.19 32.26
CA LEU A 11 5.26 -10.15 31.26
C LEU A 11 4.86 -9.74 29.84
N ILE A 12 3.60 -9.35 29.64
CA ILE A 12 3.09 -8.88 28.33
C ILE A 12 3.88 -7.65 27.85
N HIS A 13 4.06 -6.65 28.72
CA HIS A 13 4.84 -5.46 28.35
C HIS A 13 6.29 -5.79 28.03
N PHE A 14 6.93 -6.68 28.78
CA PHE A 14 8.28 -7.14 28.51
C PHE A 14 8.40 -7.79 27.12
N ILE A 15 7.47 -8.70 26.80
CA ILE A 15 7.43 -9.36 25.48
C ILE A 15 7.20 -8.33 24.37
N LEU A 16 6.27 -7.39 24.55
CA LEU A 16 5.99 -6.34 23.57
C LEU A 16 7.20 -5.43 23.34
N ILE A 17 7.92 -5.06 24.40
CA ILE A 17 9.14 -4.24 24.29
C ILE A 17 10.21 -5.01 23.52
N LEU A 18 10.44 -6.27 23.87
CA LEU A 18 11.43 -7.11 23.19
C LEU A 18 11.14 -7.26 21.70
N VAL A 19 9.89 -7.54 21.34
CA VAL A 19 9.45 -7.62 19.94
C VAL A 19 9.62 -6.25 19.24
N SER A 20 9.25 -5.15 19.91
CA SER A 20 9.41 -3.79 19.34
C SER A 20 10.87 -3.46 19.07
N ILE A 21 11.78 -3.78 20.01
CA ILE A 21 13.22 -3.57 19.82
C ILE A 21 13.70 -4.39 18.61
N THR A 22 13.34 -5.66 18.53
CA THR A 22 13.73 -6.53 17.39
C THR A 22 13.29 -5.95 16.04
N MET A 23 12.09 -5.38 15.99
CA MET A 23 11.58 -4.73 14.76
C MET A 23 12.28 -3.41 14.42
N LEU A 24 12.80 -2.69 15.43
CA LEU A 24 13.51 -1.43 15.20
C LEU A 24 14.98 -1.62 14.78
N VAL A 25 15.61 -2.76 15.12
CA VAL A 25 17.02 -3.03 14.80
C VAL A 25 17.37 -2.83 13.33
N PRO A 26 16.63 -3.36 12.33
CA PRO A 26 16.98 -3.14 10.94
C PRO A 26 16.89 -1.67 10.51
N PHE A 27 15.98 -0.90 11.05
CA PHE A 27 15.87 0.53 10.77
C PHE A 27 17.01 1.32 11.40
N LEU A 28 17.38 1.00 12.65
CA LEU A 28 18.54 1.59 13.30
C LEU A 28 19.83 1.27 12.53
N TRP A 29 19.97 0.03 12.06
CA TRP A 29 21.09 -0.38 11.23
C TRP A 29 21.15 0.43 9.92
N MET A 30 20.00 0.61 9.27
CA MET A 30 19.89 1.43 8.04
C MET A 30 20.31 2.88 8.30
N ILE A 31 19.84 3.48 9.42
CA ILE A 31 20.23 4.84 9.83
C ILE A 31 21.74 4.91 10.06
N LEU A 32 22.29 4.04 10.89
CA LEU A 32 23.71 4.04 11.20
C LEU A 32 24.58 3.84 9.95
N THR A 33 24.16 2.94 9.06
CA THR A 33 24.91 2.65 7.82
C THR A 33 24.90 3.82 6.85
N ALA A 34 23.80 4.61 6.79
CA ALA A 34 23.72 5.79 5.94
C ALA A 34 24.78 6.87 6.29
N PHE A 35 25.24 6.88 7.53
CA PHE A 35 26.28 7.83 8.00
C PHE A 35 27.70 7.26 7.99
N LYS A 36 27.89 5.97 7.66
CA LYS A 36 29.21 5.33 7.57
C LYS A 36 29.93 5.65 6.28
N THR A 37 31.26 5.46 6.32
CA THR A 37 32.04 5.31 5.09
C THR A 37 31.79 3.94 4.47
N MET A 38 32.12 3.78 3.18
CA MET A 38 32.01 2.48 2.52
C MET A 38 32.86 1.40 3.21
N THR A 39 34.06 1.76 3.66
CA THR A 39 34.96 0.85 4.38
C THR A 39 34.35 0.38 5.69
N GLU A 40 33.75 1.28 6.46
CA GLU A 40 33.06 0.92 7.70
C GLU A 40 31.81 0.06 7.48
N ALA A 41 31.06 0.35 6.40
CA ALA A 41 29.84 -0.38 6.07
C ALA A 41 30.11 -1.82 5.60
N THR A 42 31.30 -2.09 5.06
CA THR A 42 31.71 -3.40 4.56
C THR A 42 32.70 -4.14 5.46
N SER A 43 33.22 -3.46 6.53
CA SER A 43 34.16 -4.08 7.46
C SER A 43 33.50 -5.18 8.27
N VAL A 44 34.11 -6.37 8.22
CA VAL A 44 33.68 -7.55 9.00
C VAL A 44 34.57 -7.74 10.22
N ASN A 45 35.83 -7.34 10.13
CA ASN A 45 36.79 -7.46 11.23
C ASN A 45 37.78 -6.26 11.22
N PRO A 46 37.62 -5.31 12.16
CA PRO A 46 36.61 -5.25 13.21
C PRO A 46 35.23 -4.89 12.67
N PHE A 47 34.17 -5.45 13.28
CA PHE A 47 32.80 -5.12 12.94
C PHE A 47 32.40 -3.75 13.50
N VAL A 48 32.07 -2.82 12.64
CA VAL A 48 31.77 -1.43 13.00
C VAL A 48 30.26 -1.25 13.18
N ILE A 49 29.79 -1.04 14.41
CA ILE A 49 28.37 -0.78 14.69
C ILE A 49 28.05 0.70 14.49
N LEU A 50 28.79 1.59 15.14
CA LEU A 50 28.59 3.03 15.07
C LEU A 50 29.56 3.66 14.05
N PRO A 51 29.13 4.70 13.29
CA PRO A 51 30.04 5.43 12.43
C PRO A 51 31.11 6.14 13.26
N SER A 52 32.36 6.14 12.82
CA SER A 52 33.43 6.88 13.47
C SER A 52 33.23 8.38 13.45
N THR A 53 32.59 8.85 12.36
CA THR A 53 32.17 10.24 12.16
C THR A 53 30.80 10.25 11.48
N TRP A 54 29.91 11.14 11.92
CA TRP A 54 28.58 11.31 11.32
C TRP A 54 28.71 12.10 10.01
N ARG A 55 28.73 11.39 8.87
CA ARG A 55 28.92 11.97 7.55
C ARG A 55 27.60 12.10 6.81
N TRP A 56 27.35 13.28 6.27
CA TRP A 56 26.16 13.58 5.47
C TRP A 56 26.38 13.42 3.96
N ASP A 57 27.58 13.01 3.55
CA ASP A 57 27.98 12.93 2.13
C ASP A 57 27.04 12.00 1.34
N SER A 58 26.68 10.83 1.90
CA SER A 58 25.78 9.89 1.25
C SER A 58 24.40 10.49 0.97
N PHE A 59 23.87 11.29 1.89
CA PHE A 59 22.58 11.99 1.66
C PHE A 59 22.72 13.08 0.60
N LYS A 60 23.80 13.86 0.65
CA LYS A 60 24.06 14.92 -0.33
C LYS A 60 24.19 14.34 -1.73
N GLU A 61 25.03 13.32 -1.92
CA GLU A 61 25.24 12.66 -3.21
C GLU A 61 23.95 12.03 -3.75
N VAL A 62 23.15 11.43 -2.89
CA VAL A 62 21.86 10.82 -3.28
C VAL A 62 20.86 11.89 -3.71
N ILE A 63 20.77 13.02 -3.00
CA ILE A 63 19.85 14.12 -3.36
C ILE A 63 20.31 14.81 -4.65
N GLU A 64 21.63 14.97 -4.86
CA GLU A 64 22.19 15.58 -6.09
C GLU A 64 22.02 14.66 -7.32
N ASN A 65 22.14 13.33 -7.15
CA ASN A 65 22.09 12.38 -8.25
C ASN A 65 20.69 11.82 -8.55
N MET A 66 19.75 11.95 -7.62
CA MET A 66 18.37 11.48 -7.78
C MET A 66 17.40 12.65 -7.64
N ASP A 67 16.56 12.84 -8.65
CA ASP A 67 15.49 13.83 -8.58
C ASP A 67 14.34 13.34 -7.65
N PHE A 68 14.58 13.44 -6.34
CA PHE A 68 13.58 13.00 -5.34
C PHE A 68 12.25 13.72 -5.47
N LEU A 69 12.23 14.96 -5.92
CA LEU A 69 10.97 15.70 -6.09
C LEU A 69 10.08 15.00 -7.13
N HIS A 70 10.63 14.70 -8.30
CA HIS A 70 9.89 13.96 -9.34
C HIS A 70 9.53 12.54 -8.91
N LEU A 71 10.41 11.85 -8.18
CA LEU A 71 10.14 10.52 -7.65
C LEU A 71 8.98 10.53 -6.63
N TYR A 72 8.93 11.52 -5.74
CA TYR A 72 7.83 11.69 -4.81
C TYR A 72 6.52 12.03 -5.52
N ILE A 73 6.56 12.96 -6.49
CA ILE A 73 5.38 13.33 -7.30
C ILE A 73 4.85 12.10 -8.05
N ASN A 74 5.70 11.36 -8.74
CA ASN A 74 5.30 10.16 -9.47
C ASN A 74 4.72 9.08 -8.53
N THR A 75 5.31 8.90 -7.35
CA THR A 75 4.82 7.97 -6.34
C THR A 75 3.46 8.40 -5.81
N LEU A 76 3.29 9.70 -5.53
CA LEU A 76 2.01 10.25 -5.06
C LEU A 76 0.92 10.11 -6.13
N LEU A 77 1.22 10.44 -7.38
CA LEU A 77 0.28 10.30 -8.50
C LEU A 77 -0.10 8.84 -8.75
N LEU A 78 0.86 7.91 -8.66
CA LEU A 78 0.61 6.48 -8.71
C LEU A 78 -0.36 6.05 -7.60
N ILE A 79 -0.08 6.43 -6.35
CA ILE A 79 -0.90 6.06 -5.19
C ILE A 79 -2.31 6.65 -5.33
N LEU A 80 -2.41 7.95 -5.56
CA LEU A 80 -3.71 8.63 -5.70
C LEU A 80 -4.53 8.06 -6.87
N GLY A 81 -3.91 7.85 -8.02
CA GLY A 81 -4.57 7.27 -9.18
C GLY A 81 -5.12 5.88 -8.90
N ARG A 82 -4.31 4.99 -8.32
CA ARG A 82 -4.78 3.63 -7.96
C ARG A 82 -5.83 3.65 -6.86
N VAL A 83 -5.68 4.49 -5.83
CA VAL A 83 -6.65 4.58 -4.74
C VAL A 83 -8.00 5.07 -5.26
N VAL A 84 -8.02 6.16 -6.02
CA VAL A 84 -9.26 6.72 -6.57
C VAL A 84 -9.95 5.69 -7.48
N CYS A 85 -9.21 5.11 -8.44
CA CYS A 85 -9.78 4.12 -9.35
C CYS A 85 -10.28 2.87 -8.62
N ALA A 86 -9.47 2.30 -7.71
CA ALA A 86 -9.82 1.10 -6.96
C ALA A 86 -11.04 1.31 -6.07
N VAL A 87 -11.10 2.43 -5.34
CA VAL A 87 -12.24 2.72 -4.45
C VAL A 87 -13.50 2.94 -5.26
N LEU A 88 -13.46 3.73 -6.34
CA LEU A 88 -14.62 3.97 -7.18
C LEU A 88 -15.15 2.68 -7.82
N THR A 89 -14.29 1.92 -8.49
CA THR A 89 -14.70 0.69 -9.18
C THR A 89 -15.17 -0.38 -8.22
N ALA A 90 -14.47 -0.55 -7.08
CA ALA A 90 -14.84 -1.53 -6.07
C ALA A 90 -16.13 -1.17 -5.33
N THR A 91 -16.39 0.13 -5.10
CA THR A 91 -17.63 0.60 -4.48
C THR A 91 -18.83 0.30 -5.36
N LEU A 92 -18.74 0.61 -6.65
CA LEU A 92 -19.80 0.31 -7.62
C LEU A 92 -20.02 -1.21 -7.77
N ALA A 93 -18.94 -1.97 -8.00
CA ALA A 93 -19.01 -3.42 -8.17
C ALA A 93 -19.47 -4.12 -6.88
N GLY A 94 -18.95 -3.69 -5.72
CA GLY A 94 -19.32 -4.22 -4.42
C GLY A 94 -20.81 -4.03 -4.11
N TYR A 95 -21.38 -2.86 -4.41
CA TYR A 95 -22.82 -2.63 -4.29
C TYR A 95 -23.62 -3.52 -5.26
N ALA A 96 -23.24 -3.56 -6.52
CA ALA A 96 -23.92 -4.39 -7.50
C ALA A 96 -23.92 -5.88 -7.10
N PHE A 97 -22.76 -6.42 -6.73
CA PHE A 97 -22.65 -7.82 -6.28
C PHE A 97 -23.20 -8.07 -4.87
N GLY A 98 -23.28 -7.07 -4.02
CA GLY A 98 -23.82 -7.19 -2.67
C GLY A 98 -25.34 -7.10 -2.62
N ARG A 99 -25.92 -6.15 -3.32
CA ARG A 99 -27.31 -5.69 -3.12
C ARG A 99 -28.21 -5.89 -4.32
N LEU A 100 -27.69 -5.77 -5.54
CA LEU A 100 -28.54 -5.93 -6.72
C LEU A 100 -28.74 -7.40 -7.10
N ASN A 101 -29.86 -7.69 -7.74
CA ASN A 101 -30.16 -9.00 -8.32
C ASN A 101 -30.11 -8.88 -9.84
N PHE A 102 -29.20 -9.61 -10.48
CA PHE A 102 -29.10 -9.69 -11.92
C PHE A 102 -28.65 -11.09 -12.38
N ARG A 103 -28.93 -11.41 -13.64
CA ARG A 103 -28.64 -12.73 -14.23
C ARG A 103 -27.12 -12.93 -14.32
N GLY A 104 -26.63 -14.08 -13.86
CA GLY A 104 -25.20 -14.41 -13.90
C GLY A 104 -24.36 -13.85 -12.74
N LYS A 105 -24.96 -13.13 -11.77
CA LYS A 105 -24.29 -12.52 -10.61
C LYS A 105 -23.30 -13.47 -9.93
N ASN A 106 -23.73 -14.67 -9.60
CA ASN A 106 -22.91 -15.63 -8.86
C ASN A 106 -21.72 -16.13 -9.70
N LEU A 107 -21.92 -16.40 -10.98
CA LEU A 107 -20.85 -16.80 -11.90
C LEU A 107 -19.80 -15.68 -12.03
N MET A 108 -20.24 -14.45 -12.29
CA MET A 108 -19.34 -13.30 -12.42
C MET A 108 -18.57 -13.05 -11.12
N PHE A 109 -19.23 -13.16 -9.97
CA PHE A 109 -18.55 -12.99 -8.69
C PHE A 109 -17.56 -14.13 -8.42
N SER A 110 -17.87 -15.37 -8.82
CA SER A 110 -16.92 -16.50 -8.73
C SER A 110 -15.66 -16.25 -9.56
N LEU A 111 -15.76 -15.61 -10.73
CA LEU A 111 -14.60 -15.21 -11.53
C LEU A 111 -13.75 -14.14 -10.82
N VAL A 112 -14.38 -13.20 -10.10
CA VAL A 112 -13.66 -12.23 -9.26
C VAL A 112 -12.89 -12.95 -8.14
N LEU A 113 -13.51 -13.93 -7.48
CA LEU A 113 -12.83 -14.73 -6.46
C LEU A 113 -11.70 -15.58 -7.04
N PHE A 114 -11.92 -16.18 -8.22
CA PHE A 114 -10.89 -16.94 -8.91
C PHE A 114 -9.66 -16.08 -9.23
N GLN A 115 -9.86 -14.83 -9.67
CA GLN A 115 -8.76 -13.91 -9.92
C GLN A 115 -7.89 -13.67 -8.67
N MET A 116 -8.48 -13.66 -7.46
CA MET A 116 -7.71 -13.48 -6.22
C MET A 116 -6.78 -14.68 -5.90
N MET A 117 -7.08 -15.86 -6.45
CA MET A 117 -6.26 -17.07 -6.28
C MET A 117 -5.08 -17.11 -7.27
N VAL A 118 -5.15 -16.32 -8.34
CA VAL A 118 -4.11 -16.28 -9.38
C VAL A 118 -3.04 -15.26 -8.97
N PRO A 119 -1.74 -15.64 -8.94
CA PRO A 119 -0.68 -14.69 -8.68
C PRO A 119 -0.66 -13.55 -9.70
N GLY A 120 -0.70 -12.30 -9.21
CA GLY A 120 -0.80 -11.11 -10.07
C GLY A 120 0.33 -10.99 -11.11
N GLN A 121 1.49 -11.56 -10.81
CA GLN A 121 2.66 -11.55 -11.71
C GLN A 121 2.41 -12.22 -13.06
N ILE A 122 1.49 -13.18 -13.15
CA ILE A 122 1.12 -13.84 -14.41
C ILE A 122 0.53 -12.84 -15.41
N PHE A 123 -0.13 -11.80 -14.92
CA PHE A 123 -0.78 -10.78 -15.77
C PHE A 123 0.17 -9.69 -16.27
N ILE A 124 1.44 -9.66 -15.82
CA ILE A 124 2.40 -8.60 -16.19
C ILE A 124 2.58 -8.51 -17.70
N ILE A 125 2.82 -9.64 -18.38
CA ILE A 125 3.06 -9.64 -19.84
C ILE A 125 1.82 -9.19 -20.62
N PRO A 126 0.61 -9.77 -20.38
CA PRO A 126 -0.61 -9.29 -21.05
C PRO A 126 -0.89 -7.80 -20.80
N GLN A 127 -0.73 -7.32 -19.56
CA GLN A 127 -0.92 -5.92 -19.21
C GLN A 127 0.08 -5.01 -19.94
N TYR A 128 1.35 -5.41 -19.99
CA TYR A 128 2.38 -4.67 -20.73
C TYR A 128 2.02 -4.55 -22.21
N LEU A 129 1.60 -5.64 -22.84
CA LEU A 129 1.19 -5.63 -24.25
C LEU A 129 -0.02 -4.71 -24.50
N MET A 130 -0.98 -4.69 -23.58
CA MET A 130 -2.14 -3.80 -23.67
C MET A 130 -1.71 -2.34 -23.60
N VAL A 131 -0.95 -1.96 -22.56
CA VAL A 131 -0.48 -0.58 -22.36
C VAL A 131 0.45 -0.14 -23.49
N SER A 132 1.29 -1.05 -23.99
CA SER A 132 2.18 -0.81 -25.14
C SER A 132 1.39 -0.54 -26.42
N LYS A 133 0.37 -1.35 -26.72
CA LYS A 133 -0.51 -1.14 -27.91
C LYS A 133 -1.29 0.17 -27.82
N MET A 134 -1.61 0.64 -26.62
CA MET A 134 -2.24 1.95 -26.39
C MET A 134 -1.26 3.11 -26.53
N GLY A 135 0.05 2.87 -26.70
CA GLY A 135 1.07 3.90 -26.74
C GLY A 135 1.30 4.64 -25.43
N MET A 136 0.90 4.04 -24.29
CA MET A 136 0.88 4.68 -22.96
C MET A 136 2.00 4.23 -22.05
N LEU A 137 3.01 3.51 -22.56
CA LEU A 137 4.21 3.20 -21.76
C LEU A 137 4.92 4.49 -21.33
N ASN A 138 5.63 4.41 -20.22
CA ASN A 138 6.38 5.52 -19.64
C ASN A 138 5.51 6.73 -19.23
N THR A 139 4.28 6.47 -18.79
CA THR A 139 3.33 7.48 -18.30
C THR A 139 2.81 7.13 -16.92
N ILE A 140 2.20 8.11 -16.24
CA ILE A 140 1.47 7.87 -14.97
C ILE A 140 0.30 6.89 -15.20
N PHE A 141 -0.36 6.94 -16.36
CA PHE A 141 -1.43 5.99 -16.70
C PHE A 141 -0.92 4.54 -16.66
N ALA A 142 0.26 4.28 -17.25
CA ALA A 142 0.87 2.94 -17.21
C ALA A 142 1.03 2.45 -15.77
N LEU A 143 1.48 3.32 -14.85
CA LEU A 143 1.64 2.98 -13.44
C LEU A 143 0.32 2.67 -12.74
N VAL A 144 -0.75 3.39 -13.08
CA VAL A 144 -2.07 3.26 -12.47
C VAL A 144 -2.85 2.07 -13.03
N PHE A 145 -2.65 1.73 -14.30
CA PHE A 145 -3.44 0.77 -15.06
C PHE A 145 -3.76 -0.56 -14.35
N PRO A 146 -2.80 -1.28 -13.73
CA PRO A 146 -3.11 -2.55 -13.06
C PRO A 146 -4.02 -2.40 -11.84
N GLY A 147 -4.09 -1.19 -11.26
CA GLY A 147 -4.86 -0.89 -10.06
C GLY A 147 -6.24 -0.26 -10.33
N ILE A 148 -6.65 -0.09 -11.60
CA ILE A 148 -7.94 0.52 -11.94
C ILE A 148 -9.11 -0.31 -11.39
N VAL A 149 -9.01 -1.64 -11.48
CA VAL A 149 -10.00 -2.58 -10.96
C VAL A 149 -9.29 -3.57 -10.04
N THR A 150 -9.88 -3.84 -8.88
CA THR A 150 -9.31 -4.77 -7.90
C THR A 150 -10.35 -5.81 -7.45
N ALA A 151 -10.01 -7.08 -7.59
CA ALA A 151 -10.83 -8.19 -7.10
C ALA A 151 -10.97 -8.14 -5.58
N PHE A 152 -9.87 -7.88 -4.86
CA PHE A 152 -9.90 -7.72 -3.41
C PHE A 152 -10.82 -6.57 -2.97
N GLY A 153 -10.74 -5.41 -3.63
CA GLY A 153 -11.60 -4.28 -3.32
C GLY A 153 -13.08 -4.60 -3.56
N THR A 154 -13.39 -5.24 -4.68
CA THR A 154 -14.76 -5.69 -5.02
C THR A 154 -15.29 -6.66 -3.95
N PHE A 155 -14.48 -7.62 -3.51
CA PHE A 155 -14.84 -8.54 -2.45
C PHE A 155 -15.09 -7.81 -1.12
N LEU A 156 -14.15 -6.96 -0.69
CA LEU A 156 -14.22 -6.22 0.57
C LEU A 156 -15.48 -5.36 0.64
N LEU A 157 -15.74 -4.56 -0.40
CA LEU A 157 -16.90 -3.66 -0.44
C LEU A 157 -18.22 -4.45 -0.56
N LYS A 158 -18.23 -5.56 -1.30
CA LYS A 158 -19.40 -6.47 -1.31
C LYS A 158 -19.75 -6.94 0.09
N GLN A 159 -18.75 -7.40 0.89
CA GLN A 159 -19.00 -7.85 2.26
C GLN A 159 -19.51 -6.70 3.15
N ALA A 160 -18.95 -5.50 2.97
CA ALA A 160 -19.41 -4.32 3.69
C ALA A 160 -20.90 -4.01 3.39
N TYR A 161 -21.26 -3.98 2.11
CA TYR A 161 -22.67 -3.77 1.73
C TYR A 161 -23.60 -4.86 2.23
N MET A 162 -23.19 -6.13 2.16
CA MET A 162 -24.00 -7.25 2.66
C MET A 162 -24.24 -7.19 4.16
N GLY A 163 -23.34 -6.56 4.92
CA GLY A 163 -23.49 -6.36 6.37
C GLY A 163 -24.51 -5.28 6.76
N LEU A 164 -24.99 -4.45 5.84
CA LEU A 164 -25.98 -3.42 6.14
C LEU A 164 -27.40 -4.02 6.16
N PRO A 165 -28.32 -3.51 7.04
CA PRO A 165 -29.73 -3.91 7.05
C PRO A 165 -30.41 -3.67 5.69
N LYS A 166 -31.31 -4.57 5.29
CA LYS A 166 -32.11 -4.41 4.06
C LYS A 166 -33.13 -3.30 4.15
N ASP A 167 -33.64 -3.07 5.36
CA ASP A 167 -34.66 -2.05 5.66
C ASP A 167 -34.25 -0.64 5.21
N LEU A 168 -32.94 -0.36 5.15
CA LEU A 168 -32.42 0.92 4.64
C LEU A 168 -32.77 1.15 3.16
N GLU A 169 -32.71 0.10 2.32
CA GLU A 169 -33.07 0.20 0.92
C GLU A 169 -34.58 0.21 0.70
N GLU A 170 -35.32 -0.50 1.58
CA GLU A 170 -36.77 -0.52 1.54
C GLU A 170 -37.33 0.85 1.94
N ALA A 171 -36.82 1.47 3.01
CA ALA A 171 -37.18 2.84 3.38
C ALA A 171 -36.86 3.85 2.27
N ALA A 172 -35.67 3.77 1.67
CA ALA A 172 -35.30 4.62 0.56
C ALA A 172 -36.25 4.52 -0.64
N ARG A 173 -36.73 3.31 -0.95
CA ARG A 173 -37.72 3.09 -2.03
C ARG A 173 -39.08 3.67 -1.68
N LEU A 174 -39.52 3.58 -0.41
CA LEU A 174 -40.75 4.21 0.05
C LEU A 174 -40.68 5.74 -0.05
N ASP A 175 -39.48 6.31 0.18
CA ASP A 175 -39.19 7.73 0.00
C ASP A 175 -39.03 8.14 -1.47
N GLY A 176 -39.21 7.22 -2.42
CA GLY A 176 -39.14 7.48 -3.86
C GLY A 176 -37.73 7.50 -4.46
N CYS A 177 -36.68 7.08 -3.73
CA CYS A 177 -35.34 6.99 -4.24
C CYS A 177 -35.20 5.90 -5.31
N ASN A 178 -34.54 6.23 -6.42
CA ASN A 178 -34.10 5.23 -7.38
C ASN A 178 -32.80 4.52 -6.91
N ILE A 179 -32.37 3.46 -7.60
CA ILE A 179 -31.20 2.65 -7.22
C ILE A 179 -29.95 3.51 -7.10
N GLY A 180 -29.72 4.45 -8.02
CA GLY A 180 -28.55 5.34 -7.98
C GLY A 180 -28.57 6.30 -6.80
N GLN A 181 -29.73 6.86 -6.47
CA GLN A 181 -29.93 7.73 -5.32
C GLN A 181 -29.74 6.94 -4.01
N THR A 182 -30.33 5.75 -3.89
CA THR A 182 -30.14 4.86 -2.74
C THR A 182 -28.65 4.54 -2.54
N PHE A 183 -27.96 4.22 -3.65
CA PHE A 183 -26.51 3.96 -3.59
C PHE A 183 -25.73 5.18 -3.12
N LEU A 184 -25.88 6.34 -3.77
CA LEU A 184 -25.05 7.50 -3.53
C LEU A 184 -25.31 8.17 -2.18
N PHE A 185 -26.58 8.27 -1.77
CA PHE A 185 -26.95 9.06 -0.59
C PHE A 185 -27.08 8.23 0.69
N ILE A 186 -27.27 6.90 0.59
CA ILE A 186 -27.51 6.05 1.75
C ILE A 186 -26.43 4.98 1.87
N MET A 187 -26.28 4.10 0.87
CA MET A 187 -25.46 2.92 1.01
C MET A 187 -23.95 3.22 0.96
N ALA A 188 -23.51 4.08 0.06
CA ALA A 188 -22.09 4.43 -0.07
C ALA A 188 -21.56 5.19 1.17
N PRO A 189 -22.25 6.23 1.73
CA PRO A 189 -21.82 6.87 2.95
C PRO A 189 -21.70 5.93 4.16
N LEU A 190 -22.59 4.95 4.28
CA LEU A 190 -22.56 3.97 5.37
C LEU A 190 -21.39 2.99 5.29
N THR A 191 -20.80 2.80 4.11
CA THR A 191 -19.62 1.96 3.91
C THR A 191 -18.31 2.74 3.86
N ARG A 192 -18.32 4.03 4.25
CA ARG A 192 -17.14 4.91 4.18
C ARG A 192 -15.91 4.32 4.89
N SER A 193 -16.07 3.70 6.05
CA SER A 193 -14.95 3.07 6.77
C SER A 193 -14.27 1.97 5.95
N SER A 194 -15.06 1.13 5.26
CA SER A 194 -14.55 0.08 4.38
C SER A 194 -13.88 0.65 3.13
N MET A 195 -14.38 1.77 2.58
CA MET A 195 -13.73 2.48 1.48
C MET A 195 -12.38 3.05 1.89
N VAL A 196 -12.30 3.67 3.08
CA VAL A 196 -11.03 4.19 3.62
C VAL A 196 -10.05 3.04 3.85
N ALA A 197 -10.49 1.93 4.43
CA ALA A 197 -9.65 0.74 4.61
C ALA A 197 -9.10 0.23 3.27
N LEU A 198 -9.96 0.11 2.24
CA LEU A 198 -9.53 -0.26 0.89
C LEU A 198 -8.51 0.73 0.32
N GLY A 199 -8.74 2.03 0.50
CA GLY A 199 -7.82 3.07 0.06
C GLY A 199 -6.43 2.93 0.70
N ILE A 200 -6.38 2.66 1.99
CA ILE A 200 -5.14 2.43 2.74
C ILE A 200 -4.40 1.20 2.21
N PHE A 201 -5.08 0.05 2.07
CA PHE A 201 -4.46 -1.15 1.50
C PHE A 201 -3.94 -0.90 0.09
N THR A 202 -4.74 -0.25 -0.74
CA THR A 202 -4.34 0.09 -2.12
C THR A 202 -3.12 1.01 -2.15
N ALA A 203 -3.04 2.01 -1.27
CA ALA A 203 -1.89 2.90 -1.15
C ALA A 203 -0.61 2.14 -0.78
N VAL A 204 -0.70 1.23 0.21
CA VAL A 204 0.44 0.38 0.62
C VAL A 204 0.88 -0.53 -0.51
N PHE A 205 -0.05 -1.17 -1.22
CA PHE A 205 0.28 -2.04 -2.36
C PHE A 205 0.87 -1.25 -3.53
N ALA A 206 0.33 -0.08 -3.84
CA ALA A 206 0.86 0.79 -4.89
C ALA A 206 2.29 1.26 -4.57
N TYR A 207 2.55 1.64 -3.31
CA TYR A 207 3.87 2.07 -2.88
C TYR A 207 4.92 0.95 -2.97
N LYS A 208 4.54 -0.29 -2.65
CA LYS A 208 5.42 -1.47 -2.68
C LYS A 208 5.60 -2.06 -4.07
N ASP A 209 4.79 -1.64 -5.06
CA ASP A 209 4.85 -2.19 -6.40
C ASP A 209 6.22 -1.86 -7.03
N LEU A 210 6.93 -2.89 -7.41
CA LEU A 210 8.27 -2.81 -7.95
C LEU A 210 8.33 -3.32 -9.38
N MET A 211 7.82 -4.53 -9.62
CA MET A 211 8.00 -5.23 -10.89
C MET A 211 7.34 -4.51 -12.06
N TRP A 212 6.12 -4.05 -11.86
CA TRP A 212 5.37 -3.37 -12.91
C TRP A 212 6.01 -2.04 -13.32
N PRO A 213 6.32 -1.10 -12.40
CA PRO A 213 7.02 0.13 -12.75
C PRO A 213 8.36 -0.07 -13.44
N LEU A 214 9.15 -1.06 -13.04
CA LEU A 214 10.44 -1.36 -13.67
C LEU A 214 10.31 -1.79 -15.13
N ILE A 215 9.21 -2.46 -15.48
CA ILE A 215 8.98 -3.00 -16.81
C ILE A 215 8.36 -1.94 -17.74
N CYS A 216 7.37 -1.18 -17.25
CA CYS A 216 6.59 -0.29 -18.10
C CYS A 216 7.10 1.15 -18.17
N ASN A 217 7.95 1.59 -17.22
CA ASN A 217 8.40 2.97 -17.12
C ASN A 217 9.93 3.08 -17.03
N LYS A 218 10.52 4.00 -17.82
CA LYS A 218 11.95 4.30 -17.81
C LYS A 218 12.26 5.62 -17.10
N ASP A 219 11.52 6.66 -17.43
CA ASP A 219 11.74 8.02 -16.93
C ASP A 219 10.71 8.41 -15.86
N VAL A 220 9.44 8.04 -16.06
CA VAL A 220 8.37 8.30 -15.09
C VAL A 220 8.38 7.19 -14.03
N MET A 221 9.33 7.24 -13.10
CA MET A 221 9.50 6.21 -12.08
C MET A 221 8.94 6.62 -10.72
N PRO A 222 8.31 5.68 -9.97
CA PRO A 222 8.11 5.84 -8.55
C PRO A 222 9.37 5.48 -7.76
N LEU A 223 9.39 5.86 -6.48
CA LEU A 223 10.50 5.61 -5.54
C LEU A 223 10.96 4.15 -5.50
N SER A 224 10.02 3.20 -5.48
CA SER A 224 10.33 1.76 -5.43
C SER A 224 11.20 1.32 -6.60
N ALA A 225 10.85 1.73 -7.81
CA ALA A 225 11.58 1.37 -9.03
C ALA A 225 12.94 2.10 -9.12
N ALA A 226 13.00 3.37 -8.72
CA ALA A 226 14.23 4.15 -8.71
C ALA A 226 15.26 3.56 -7.73
N LEU A 227 14.85 3.19 -6.51
CA LEU A 227 15.73 2.52 -5.54
C LEU A 227 16.24 1.17 -6.03
N ALA A 228 15.39 0.39 -6.70
CA ALA A 228 15.82 -0.89 -7.24
C ALA A 228 16.87 -0.74 -8.34
N LYS A 229 16.78 0.31 -9.17
CA LYS A 229 17.81 0.63 -10.17
C LYS A 229 19.12 1.04 -9.53
N MET A 230 19.11 1.74 -8.39
CA MET A 230 20.35 2.04 -7.65
C MET A 230 21.15 0.78 -7.33
N LYS A 231 20.46 -0.27 -6.88
CA LYS A 231 21.11 -1.56 -6.53
C LYS A 231 21.82 -2.20 -7.73
N GLY A 232 21.37 -1.96 -8.97
CA GLY A 232 22.03 -2.46 -10.18
C GLY A 232 23.15 -1.58 -10.70
N GLN A 233 23.06 -0.26 -10.46
CA GLN A 233 23.95 0.75 -11.04
C GLN A 233 25.11 1.12 -10.09
N TYR A 234 24.89 1.03 -8.77
CA TYR A 234 25.83 1.38 -7.72
C TYR A 234 26.04 0.20 -6.77
N THR A 235 26.30 -0.96 -7.33
CA THR A 235 26.27 -2.28 -6.68
C THR A 235 27.03 -2.38 -5.36
N ASN A 236 27.82 -1.39 -4.99
CA ASN A 236 28.71 -1.47 -3.83
C ASN A 236 28.64 -0.24 -2.90
N ASN A 237 27.76 0.73 -3.10
CA ASN A 237 27.68 1.88 -2.19
C ASN A 237 26.52 1.73 -1.19
N TYR A 238 26.75 0.89 -0.16
CA TYR A 238 25.73 0.65 0.89
C TYR A 238 25.30 1.92 1.64
N PRO A 239 26.20 2.85 2.04
CA PRO A 239 25.80 4.10 2.67
C PRO A 239 24.81 4.92 1.83
N GLN A 240 25.07 5.07 0.53
CA GLN A 240 24.14 5.79 -0.37
C GLN A 240 22.81 5.07 -0.52
N LEU A 241 22.81 3.75 -0.67
CA LEU A 241 21.59 2.96 -0.77
C LEU A 241 20.75 3.06 0.52
N MET A 242 21.38 3.07 1.70
CA MET A 242 20.69 3.24 2.97
C MET A 242 20.15 4.66 3.13
N ALA A 243 20.91 5.69 2.72
CA ALA A 243 20.45 7.07 2.72
C ALA A 243 19.23 7.27 1.81
N ALA A 244 19.28 6.76 0.58
CA ALA A 244 18.15 6.79 -0.35
C ALA A 244 16.92 6.04 0.19
N SER A 245 17.13 4.88 0.83
CA SER A 245 16.07 4.09 1.45
C SER A 245 15.40 4.82 2.60
N LEU A 246 16.17 5.55 3.43
CA LEU A 246 15.63 6.40 4.50
C LEU A 246 14.75 7.51 3.95
N LEU A 247 15.23 8.22 2.92
CA LEU A 247 14.41 9.23 2.25
C LEU A 247 13.13 8.63 1.67
N ALA A 248 13.23 7.46 1.05
CA ALA A 248 12.06 6.77 0.53
C ALA A 248 11.07 6.30 1.61
N CYS A 249 11.47 6.08 2.85
CA CYS A 249 10.53 5.75 3.93
C CYS A 249 9.62 6.92 4.33
N ILE A 250 10.02 8.16 4.07
CA ILE A 250 9.30 9.37 4.52
C ILE A 250 7.83 9.38 4.08
N PRO A 251 7.45 9.15 2.80
CA PRO A 251 6.05 9.20 2.38
C PRO A 251 5.17 8.18 3.11
N MET A 252 5.70 6.97 3.36
CA MET A 252 4.95 5.94 4.06
C MET A 252 4.79 6.25 5.55
N ILE A 253 5.81 6.83 6.18
CA ILE A 253 5.72 7.29 7.58
C ILE A 253 4.67 8.39 7.69
N VAL A 254 4.68 9.37 6.78
CA VAL A 254 3.69 10.45 6.75
C VAL A 254 2.27 9.89 6.54
N LEU A 255 2.10 8.98 5.58
CA LEU A 255 0.82 8.34 5.34
C LEU A 255 0.34 7.58 6.58
N TYR A 256 1.21 6.83 7.24
CA TYR A 256 0.87 6.12 8.47
C TYR A 256 0.45 7.09 9.59
N LEU A 257 1.20 8.15 9.82
CA LEU A 257 0.88 9.14 10.88
C LEU A 257 -0.47 9.83 10.65
N ILE A 258 -0.83 10.10 9.39
CA ILE A 258 -2.12 10.70 9.05
C ILE A 258 -3.27 9.72 9.26
N PHE A 259 -3.10 8.46 8.85
CA PHE A 259 -4.15 7.44 8.81
C PHE A 259 -4.03 6.36 9.89
N GLN A 260 -3.21 6.56 10.96
CA GLN A 260 -2.94 5.53 11.97
C GLN A 260 -4.20 4.95 12.64
N LYS A 261 -5.23 5.79 12.89
CA LYS A 261 -6.49 5.32 13.48
C LYS A 261 -7.23 4.40 12.52
N GLN A 262 -7.33 4.78 11.26
CA GLN A 262 -8.00 4.00 10.23
C GLN A 262 -7.23 2.70 9.90
N PHE A 263 -5.89 2.69 10.02
CA PHE A 263 -5.09 1.47 9.93
C PHE A 263 -5.47 0.47 11.02
N ILE A 264 -5.60 0.93 12.28
CA ILE A 264 -5.97 0.08 13.41
C ILE A 264 -7.40 -0.45 13.25
N GLU A 265 -8.34 0.42 12.92
CA GLU A 265 -9.76 0.07 12.70
C GLU A 265 -9.94 -0.88 11.51
N GLY A 266 -9.24 -0.63 10.40
CA GLY A 266 -9.29 -1.46 9.20
C GLY A 266 -8.78 -2.88 9.43
N ILE A 267 -7.72 -3.06 10.23
CA ILE A 267 -7.19 -4.37 10.61
C ILE A 267 -8.16 -5.08 11.58
N ALA A 268 -8.72 -4.35 12.55
CA ALA A 268 -9.65 -4.91 13.53
C ALA A 268 -10.95 -5.41 12.87
N THR A 269 -11.46 -4.70 11.88
CA THR A 269 -12.68 -5.11 11.15
C THR A 269 -12.45 -6.28 10.19
N SER A 270 -11.22 -6.47 9.70
CA SER A 270 -10.86 -7.62 8.86
C SER A 270 -10.50 -8.87 9.66
N GLY A 271 -10.17 -8.72 10.95
CA GLY A 271 -9.66 -9.81 11.81
C GLY A 271 -10.68 -10.45 12.76
N GLY A 272 -11.89 -10.00 12.86
CA GLY A 272 -12.86 -10.66 13.72
C GLY A 272 -14.07 -9.83 14.11
N LYS A 273 -15.23 -10.41 13.93
CA LYS A 273 -16.36 -10.21 14.82
C LYS A 273 -16.00 -10.93 16.13
N LEU A 274 -15.61 -10.22 17.16
CA LEU A 274 -15.76 -10.67 18.55
C LEU A 274 -16.99 -10.01 19.13
#